data_fedd40a04fe8a0a3b6a4c870573b7947
#
_entry.id   fedd40a04fe8a0a3b6a4c870573b7947
#
_cell.length_a   1.000
_cell.length_b   1.000
_cell.length_c   1.000
_cell.angle_alpha   90.00
_cell.angle_beta   90.00
_cell.angle_gamma   90.00
#
_symmetry.space_group_name_H-M   'P 1'
#
loop_
_entity.id
_entity.type
_entity.pdbx_description
1 polymer ?
#
loop_
_entity_poly.entity_id
_entity_poly.type
_entity_poly.pdbx_seq_one_letter_code
_entity_poly.pdbx_strand_id
1 'polypeptide(L)'
;MSVFRVEKTRGYTVMSNHHLRNHALSLKAKGLLSQMLSLPEDWDYTLQGLAQINKESIDAIREAVRELERAGYIKRSRERDERGCLRGTVYTIYEQPHA
;
A
#
# COMPACT_ATOMS: atom_id res chain seq x y z
N MET A 1 32.92 -3.79 -10.89
CA MET A 1 31.67 -3.13 -10.51
C MET A 1 30.54 -3.66 -11.39
N SER A 2 29.44 -4.06 -10.76
CA SER A 2 28.27 -4.55 -11.51
C SER A 2 27.46 -3.38 -12.06
N VAL A 3 26.92 -3.56 -13.23
CA VAL A 3 26.02 -2.57 -13.85
C VAL A 3 24.61 -3.14 -13.90
N PHE A 4 23.66 -2.39 -13.36
CA PHE A 4 22.24 -2.75 -13.41
C PHE A 4 21.60 -2.02 -14.57
N ARG A 5 20.94 -2.79 -15.44
CA ARG A 5 20.19 -2.25 -16.57
C ARG A 5 18.72 -2.54 -16.37
N VAL A 6 17.87 -1.59 -16.76
CA VAL A 6 16.43 -1.75 -16.72
C VAL A 6 15.89 -1.80 -18.14
N GLU A 7 15.30 -2.92 -18.48
CA GLU A 7 14.58 -3.07 -19.75
C GLU A 7 13.10 -2.93 -19.48
N LYS A 8 12.52 -1.82 -19.93
CA LYS A 8 11.11 -1.53 -19.69
C LYS A 8 10.24 -2.15 -20.76
N THR A 9 9.15 -2.78 -20.32
CA THR A 9 8.18 -3.42 -21.18
C THR A 9 6.79 -2.88 -20.86
N ARG A 10 5.74 -3.59 -21.33
CA ARG A 10 4.36 -3.26 -20.98
C ARG A 10 4.08 -3.63 -19.53
N GLY A 11 2.99 -3.11 -18.99
CA GLY A 11 2.58 -3.42 -17.61
C GLY A 11 3.41 -2.68 -16.58
N TYR A 12 3.53 -1.38 -16.73
CA TYR A 12 4.26 -0.55 -15.79
C TYR A 12 3.31 0.39 -15.05
N THR A 13 3.78 0.89 -13.92
CA THR A 13 3.05 1.84 -13.08
C THR A 13 3.86 3.11 -12.93
N VAL A 14 3.22 4.25 -13.10
CA VAL A 14 3.82 5.55 -12.79
C VAL A 14 3.36 5.94 -11.40
N MET A 15 4.30 6.24 -10.50
CA MET A 15 3.98 6.61 -9.13
C MET A 15 4.98 7.61 -8.59
N SER A 16 4.59 8.32 -7.53
CA SER A 16 5.49 9.24 -6.85
C SER A 16 6.70 8.50 -6.26
N ASN A 17 7.84 9.16 -6.24
CA ASN A 17 9.05 8.62 -5.62
C ASN A 17 9.11 8.89 -4.12
N HIS A 18 8.14 9.59 -3.55
CA HIS A 18 8.22 10.07 -2.18
C HIS A 18 8.52 8.94 -1.19
N HIS A 19 7.72 7.87 -1.22
CA HIS A 19 7.92 6.75 -0.29
C HIS A 19 9.20 5.97 -0.59
N LEU A 20 9.59 5.88 -1.86
CA LEU A 20 10.79 5.15 -2.26
C LEU A 20 12.06 5.82 -1.73
N ARG A 21 12.02 7.13 -1.53
CA ARG A 21 13.16 7.91 -1.04
C ARG A 21 13.07 8.22 0.45
N ASN A 22 12.07 7.73 1.12
CA ASN A 22 11.87 7.95 2.55
C ASN A 22 12.70 6.96 3.36
N HIS A 23 13.79 7.44 3.95
CA HIS A 23 14.71 6.61 4.71
C HIS A 23 14.09 6.02 5.98
N ALA A 24 12.99 6.59 6.47
CA ALA A 24 12.32 6.10 7.67
C ALA A 24 11.42 4.89 7.42
N LEU A 25 11.18 4.55 6.16
CA LEU A 25 10.36 3.38 5.82
C LEU A 25 11.23 2.15 5.58
N SER A 26 10.74 1.00 6.04
CA SER A 26 11.35 -0.28 5.70
C SER A 26 11.15 -0.58 4.22
N LEU A 27 12.01 -1.44 3.67
CA LEU A 27 11.89 -1.87 2.28
C LEU A 27 10.57 -2.62 2.06
N LYS A 28 10.12 -3.38 3.05
CA LYS A 28 8.83 -4.08 3.00
C LYS A 28 7.67 -3.11 2.86
N ALA A 29 7.67 -2.03 3.65
CA ALA A 29 6.62 -1.01 3.57
C ALA A 29 6.65 -0.29 2.23
N LYS A 30 7.84 0.05 1.73
CA LYS A 30 7.98 0.67 0.40
C LYS A 30 7.43 -0.24 -0.70
N GLY A 31 7.77 -1.52 -0.63
CA GLY A 31 7.28 -2.50 -1.60
C GLY A 31 5.77 -2.67 -1.56
N LEU A 32 5.20 -2.75 -0.37
CA LEU A 32 3.75 -2.88 -0.22
C LEU A 32 3.02 -1.66 -0.75
N LEU A 33 3.48 -0.46 -0.41
CA LEU A 33 2.85 0.76 -0.91
C LEU A 33 2.94 0.85 -2.43
N SER A 34 4.08 0.50 -3.00
CA SER A 34 4.25 0.48 -4.46
C SER A 34 3.27 -0.50 -5.11
N GLN A 35 3.09 -1.67 -4.52
CA GLN A 35 2.11 -2.64 -5.02
C GLN A 35 0.70 -2.08 -4.93
N MET A 36 0.34 -1.47 -3.81
CA MET A 36 -0.98 -0.86 -3.63
C MET A 36 -1.25 0.23 -4.67
N LEU A 37 -0.25 1.05 -4.97
CA LEU A 37 -0.39 2.11 -5.97
C LEU A 37 -0.53 1.55 -7.39
N SER A 38 -0.12 0.31 -7.60
CA SER A 38 -0.22 -0.34 -8.91
C SER A 38 -1.55 -1.04 -9.15
N LEU A 39 -2.34 -1.26 -8.08
CA LEU A 39 -3.60 -2.00 -8.19
C LEU A 39 -4.69 -1.14 -8.80
N PRO A 40 -5.71 -1.75 -9.44
CA PRO A 40 -6.83 -1.01 -10.01
C PRO A 40 -7.57 -0.17 -8.97
N GLU A 41 -8.19 0.92 -9.39
CA GLU A 41 -8.91 1.83 -8.50
C GLU A 41 -10.07 1.13 -7.76
N ASP A 42 -10.68 0.14 -8.40
CA ASP A 42 -11.79 -0.60 -7.83
C ASP A 42 -11.35 -1.81 -6.99
N TRP A 43 -10.06 -1.96 -6.76
CA TRP A 43 -9.55 -3.07 -5.96
C TRP A 43 -9.96 -2.88 -4.49
N ASP A 44 -10.54 -3.94 -3.92
CA ASP A 44 -11.02 -3.91 -2.54
C ASP A 44 -9.87 -4.23 -1.58
N TYR A 45 -9.31 -3.21 -0.95
CA TYR A 45 -8.16 -3.36 -0.06
C TYR A 45 -8.57 -4.02 1.25
N THR A 46 -8.14 -5.25 1.45
CA THR A 46 -8.26 -5.96 2.72
C THR A 46 -6.90 -6.60 3.03
N LEU A 47 -6.65 -6.85 4.32
CA LEU A 47 -5.43 -7.54 4.72
C LEU A 47 -5.36 -8.94 4.11
N GLN A 48 -6.48 -9.65 4.07
CA GLN A 48 -6.55 -10.98 3.48
C GLN A 48 -6.29 -10.93 1.97
N GLY A 49 -6.88 -9.95 1.28
CA GLY A 49 -6.66 -9.78 -0.15
C GLY A 49 -5.20 -9.49 -0.47
N LEU A 50 -4.56 -8.63 0.32
CA LEU A 50 -3.13 -8.35 0.15
C LEU A 50 -2.28 -9.58 0.43
N ALA A 51 -2.64 -10.39 1.43
CA ALA A 51 -1.91 -11.62 1.73
C ALA A 51 -2.03 -12.64 0.60
N GLN A 52 -3.17 -12.68 -0.10
CA GLN A 52 -3.39 -13.62 -1.20
C GLN A 52 -2.51 -13.33 -2.41
N ILE A 53 -2.17 -12.08 -2.65
CA ILE A 53 -1.35 -11.68 -3.80
C ILE A 53 0.13 -11.55 -3.46
N ASN A 54 0.51 -11.90 -2.24
CA ASN A 54 1.88 -11.82 -1.77
C ASN A 54 2.31 -13.13 -1.12
N LYS A 55 3.62 -13.30 -1.01
CA LYS A 55 4.20 -14.45 -0.33
C LYS A 55 4.12 -14.32 1.19
N GLU A 56 4.13 -13.08 1.68
CA GLU A 56 4.17 -12.78 3.10
C GLU A 56 2.88 -13.20 3.81
N SER A 57 3.01 -13.52 5.10
CA SER A 57 1.85 -13.84 5.94
C SER A 57 0.99 -12.60 6.18
N ILE A 58 -0.24 -12.82 6.60
CA ILE A 58 -1.15 -11.73 6.93
C ILE A 58 -0.58 -10.86 8.08
N ASP A 59 0.17 -11.46 9.00
CA ASP A 59 0.79 -10.70 10.09
C ASP A 59 1.88 -9.77 9.57
N ALA A 60 2.70 -10.22 8.63
CA ALA A 60 3.71 -9.39 8.01
C ALA A 60 3.09 -8.24 7.21
N ILE A 61 2.00 -8.52 6.49
CA ILE A 61 1.25 -7.49 5.76
C ILE A 61 0.67 -6.47 6.73
N ARG A 62 0.08 -6.95 7.84
CA ARG A 62 -0.50 -6.07 8.86
C ARG A 62 0.55 -5.12 9.44
N GLU A 63 1.74 -5.63 9.71
CA GLU A 63 2.83 -4.81 10.24
C GLU A 63 3.27 -3.73 9.25
N ALA A 64 3.38 -4.09 7.98
CA ALA A 64 3.75 -3.13 6.94
C ALA A 64 2.67 -2.05 6.77
N VAL A 65 1.39 -2.44 6.84
CA VAL A 65 0.28 -1.49 6.79
C VAL A 65 0.34 -0.52 7.97
N ARG A 66 0.62 -1.03 9.18
CA ARG A 66 0.76 -0.18 10.37
C ARG A 66 1.90 0.82 10.23
N GLU A 67 3.02 0.38 9.68
CA GLU A 67 4.14 1.27 9.42
C GLU A 67 3.75 2.39 8.47
N LEU A 68 3.05 2.06 7.39
CA LEU A 68 2.58 3.05 6.40
C LEU A 68 1.54 3.99 7.00
N GLU A 69 0.67 3.49 7.88
CA GLU A 69 -0.30 4.33 8.59
C GLU A 69 0.42 5.35 9.48
N ARG A 70 1.40 4.90 10.26
CA ARG A 70 2.16 5.79 11.15
C ARG A 70 2.92 6.85 10.36
N ALA A 71 3.36 6.49 9.16
CA ALA A 71 4.09 7.42 8.30
C ALA A 71 3.17 8.34 7.48
N GLY A 72 1.86 8.12 7.52
CA GLY A 72 0.88 9.00 6.85
C GLY A 72 0.52 8.61 5.43
N TYR A 73 0.99 7.47 4.93
CA TYR A 73 0.68 7.03 3.56
C TYR A 73 -0.63 6.27 3.46
N ILE A 74 -1.14 5.75 4.57
CA ILE A 74 -2.41 5.03 4.61
C ILE A 74 -3.26 5.62 5.72
N LYS A 75 -4.53 5.83 5.43
CA LYS A 75 -5.53 6.22 6.41
C LYS A 75 -6.64 5.18 6.42
N ARG A 76 -6.90 4.61 7.58
CA ARG A 76 -8.02 3.71 7.79
C ARG A 76 -9.22 4.51 8.28
N SER A 77 -10.39 4.21 7.73
CA SER A 77 -11.63 4.76 8.23
C SER A 77 -12.70 3.68 8.18
N ARG A 78 -13.70 3.81 9.03
CA ARG A 78 -14.85 2.91 9.03
C ARG A 78 -16.02 3.62 8.41
N GLU A 79 -16.65 2.96 7.44
CA GLU A 79 -17.86 3.48 6.82
C GLU A 79 -19.08 2.89 7.52
N ARG A 80 -20.14 3.68 7.57
CA ARG A 80 -21.45 3.25 8.06
C ARG A 80 -22.44 3.34 6.93
N ASP A 81 -23.41 2.42 6.92
CA ASP A 81 -24.51 2.47 5.97
C ASP A 81 -25.55 3.51 6.43
N GLU A 82 -26.63 3.65 5.67
CA GLU A 82 -27.69 4.60 5.97
C GLU A 82 -28.37 4.34 7.32
N ARG A 83 -28.25 3.13 7.83
CA ARG A 83 -28.81 2.73 9.12
C ARG A 83 -27.84 2.92 10.28
N GLY A 84 -26.63 3.42 9.99
CA GLY A 84 -25.59 3.58 11.00
C GLY A 84 -24.81 2.33 11.32
N CYS A 85 -25.05 1.22 10.62
CA CYS A 85 -24.29 -0.02 10.81
C CYS A 85 -22.93 0.07 10.13
N LEU A 86 -21.92 -0.53 10.77
CA LEU A 86 -20.57 -0.56 10.20
C LEU A 86 -20.54 -1.41 8.92
N ARG A 87 -20.06 -0.82 7.84
CA ARG A 87 -19.92 -1.51 6.55
C ARG A 87 -18.54 -2.13 6.37
N GLY A 88 -17.59 -1.80 7.22
CA GLY A 88 -16.24 -2.31 7.15
C GLY A 88 -15.21 -1.20 7.19
N THR A 89 -13.97 -1.58 6.92
CA THR A 89 -12.83 -0.69 6.94
C THR A 89 -12.48 -0.25 5.53
N VAL A 90 -12.31 1.05 5.35
CA VAL A 90 -11.84 1.63 4.08
C VAL A 90 -10.42 2.11 4.28
N TYR A 91 -9.54 1.71 3.37
CA TYR A 91 -8.16 2.17 3.33
C TYR A 91 -8.02 3.21 2.24
N THR A 92 -7.54 4.40 2.60
CA THR A 92 -7.18 5.43 1.63
C THR A 92 -5.66 5.44 1.50
N ILE A 93 -5.18 5.33 0.27
CA ILE A 93 -3.76 5.22 -0.03
C ILE A 93 -3.29 6.54 -0.63
N TYR A 94 -2.24 7.10 -0.06
CA TYR A 94 -1.69 8.38 -0.50
C TYR A 94 -0.29 8.17 -1.07
N GLU A 95 0.01 8.88 -2.15
CA GLU A 95 1.35 8.88 -2.74
C GLU A 95 2.36 9.65 -1.87
N GLN A 96 1.87 10.62 -1.10
CA GLN A 96 2.67 11.40 -0.16
C GLN A 96 1.95 11.42 1.18
N PRO A 97 2.70 11.60 2.30
CA PRO A 97 2.05 11.56 3.61
C PRO A 97 0.94 12.60 3.73
N HIS A 98 -0.17 12.15 4.28
CA HIS A 98 -1.33 12.99 4.54
C HIS A 98 -1.32 13.40 6.01
N ALA A 99 -1.40 14.68 6.25
CA ALA A 99 -1.43 15.22 7.60
C ALA A 99 -2.81 15.11 8.23
#